data_25a6294feb2fa59ffae9dd06eb5bf6de
#
_entry.id   25a6294feb2fa59ffae9dd06eb5bf6de
#
_cell.length_a   1.000
_cell.length_b   1.000
_cell.length_c   1.000
_cell.angle_alpha   90.00
_cell.angle_beta   90.00
_cell.angle_gamma   90.00
#
_symmetry.space_group_name_H-M   'P 1'
#
loop_
_entity.id
_entity.type
_entity.pdbx_description
1 polymer ?
#
loop_
_entity_poly.entity_id
_entity_poly.type
_entity_poly.pdbx_seq_one_letter_code
_entity_poly.pdbx_strand_id
1 'polypeptide(L)'
;IYGLIGRNGAGKTTLLSLLSAQNPKTQGEILLDGQNVWENQEALKHIYFSREINPNSTVYSGLKVKELLKIAAAYLPDWDKEMANSLIQFFHLDVKKRISKLSKGMTSMITIILALASKAEFTFLDEPVAGLDVVAREQFYRVLLEEFTESGRTFVVSTHIIEEAADLFEEVIFL
;
A
#
# COMPACT_ATOMS: atom_id res chain seq x y z
N ILE A 1 1.79 7.07 -12.10
CA ILE A 1 2.13 6.99 -10.66
C ILE A 1 2.26 8.42 -10.14
N TYR A 2 1.56 8.74 -9.04
CA TYR A 2 1.58 10.04 -8.37
C TYR A 2 2.44 10.01 -7.12
N GLY A 3 3.29 11.01 -6.93
CA GLY A 3 4.06 11.22 -5.70
C GLY A 3 3.34 12.15 -4.74
N LEU A 4 3.05 11.73 -3.51
CA LEU A 4 2.56 12.58 -2.44
C LEU A 4 3.73 12.94 -1.52
N ILE A 5 4.28 14.12 -1.72
CA ILE A 5 5.53 14.56 -1.07
C ILE A 5 5.25 15.56 0.05
N GLY A 6 5.92 15.39 1.15
CA GLY A 6 5.83 16.32 2.28
C GLY A 6 6.64 15.84 3.46
N ARG A 7 6.98 16.77 4.37
CA ARG A 7 7.70 16.45 5.61
C ARG A 7 6.89 15.53 6.50
N ASN A 8 7.55 14.86 7.45
CA ASN A 8 6.84 14.11 8.48
C ASN A 8 5.91 15.04 9.25
N GLY A 9 4.65 14.62 9.41
CA GLY A 9 3.59 15.42 10.03
C GLY A 9 2.86 16.40 9.10
N ALA A 10 3.18 16.50 7.80
CA ALA A 10 2.49 17.36 6.85
C ALA A 10 1.04 16.93 6.54
N GLY A 11 0.63 15.72 6.92
CA GLY A 11 -0.73 15.24 6.71
C GLY A 11 -0.89 14.18 5.60
N LYS A 12 0.20 13.66 5.02
CA LYS A 12 0.14 12.65 3.95
C LYS A 12 -0.75 11.46 4.30
N THR A 13 -0.47 10.80 5.43
CA THR A 13 -1.26 9.67 5.93
C THR A 13 -2.73 10.05 6.18
N THR A 14 -2.96 11.26 6.70
CA THR A 14 -4.32 11.77 6.94
C THR A 14 -5.07 11.93 5.62
N LEU A 15 -4.46 12.55 4.62
CA LEU A 15 -5.06 12.69 3.30
C LEU A 15 -5.39 11.33 2.68
N LEU A 16 -4.44 10.38 2.67
CA LEU A 16 -4.68 9.04 2.13
C LEU A 16 -5.78 8.29 2.90
N SER A 17 -5.86 8.46 4.24
CA SER A 17 -6.92 7.88 5.06
C SER A 17 -8.31 8.45 4.74
N LEU A 18 -8.39 9.74 4.41
CA LEU A 18 -9.63 10.39 3.99
C LEU A 18 -10.06 9.90 2.61
N LEU A 19 -9.12 9.86 1.65
CA LEU A 19 -9.37 9.38 0.28
C LEU A 19 -9.82 7.92 0.22
N SER A 20 -9.37 7.10 1.17
CA SER A 20 -9.75 5.69 1.30
C SER A 20 -10.91 5.45 2.28
N ALA A 21 -11.60 6.50 2.72
CA ALA A 21 -12.71 6.46 3.69
C ALA A 21 -12.39 5.70 4.99
N GLN A 22 -11.12 5.65 5.40
CA GLN A 22 -10.77 5.09 6.72
C GLN A 22 -11.03 6.07 7.86
N ASN A 23 -11.07 7.37 7.56
CA ASN A 23 -11.44 8.42 8.49
C ASN A 23 -12.57 9.28 7.90
N PRO A 24 -13.52 9.75 8.73
CA PRO A 24 -14.54 10.67 8.27
C PRO A 24 -13.92 12.04 7.95
N LYS A 25 -14.37 12.64 6.86
CA LYS A 25 -14.03 14.03 6.53
C LYS A 25 -14.78 15.01 7.42
N THR A 26 -14.16 16.15 7.74
CA THR A 26 -14.82 17.23 8.49
C THR A 26 -15.63 18.14 7.55
N GLN A 27 -15.11 18.40 6.34
CA GLN A 27 -15.72 19.26 5.32
C GLN A 27 -15.32 18.80 3.93
N GLY A 28 -16.01 19.33 2.90
CA GLY A 28 -15.74 19.03 1.51
C GLY A 28 -16.34 17.70 1.04
N GLU A 29 -15.96 17.28 -0.15
CA GLU A 29 -16.42 16.03 -0.79
C GLU A 29 -15.25 15.22 -1.29
N ILE A 30 -15.37 13.89 -1.24
CA ILE A 30 -14.43 12.94 -1.83
C ILE A 30 -15.25 12.05 -2.73
N LEU A 31 -15.01 12.17 -4.03
CA LEU A 31 -15.79 11.47 -5.04
C LEU A 31 -14.88 10.59 -5.87
N LEU A 32 -15.36 9.40 -6.20
CA LEU A 32 -14.82 8.51 -7.22
C LEU A 32 -15.89 8.40 -8.32
N ASP A 33 -15.56 8.85 -9.52
CA ASP A 33 -16.49 8.90 -10.67
C ASP A 33 -17.83 9.58 -10.34
N GLY A 34 -17.77 10.68 -9.58
CA GLY A 34 -18.94 11.44 -9.15
C GLY A 34 -19.73 10.83 -7.99
N GLN A 35 -19.32 9.69 -7.46
CA GLN A 35 -19.95 9.03 -6.32
C GLN A 35 -19.16 9.27 -5.03
N ASN A 36 -19.86 9.54 -3.93
CA ASN A 36 -19.22 9.71 -2.64
C ASN A 36 -18.52 8.39 -2.22
N VAL A 37 -17.26 8.49 -1.80
CA VAL A 37 -16.47 7.34 -1.34
C VAL A 37 -16.89 6.88 0.06
N TRP A 38 -17.31 7.81 0.93
CA TRP A 38 -17.68 7.51 2.32
C TRP A 38 -18.92 6.62 2.39
N GLU A 39 -18.81 5.50 3.12
CA GLU A 39 -19.88 4.48 3.29
C GLU A 39 -20.42 3.89 1.96
N ASN A 40 -19.62 3.94 0.91
CA ASN A 40 -19.98 3.42 -0.41
C ASN A 40 -19.13 2.18 -0.75
N GLN A 41 -19.71 0.99 -0.55
CA GLN A 41 -19.01 -0.27 -0.80
C GLN A 41 -18.57 -0.45 -2.26
N GLU A 42 -19.36 0.05 -3.22
CA GLU A 42 -19.00 -0.06 -4.64
C GLU A 42 -17.76 0.78 -4.96
N ALA A 43 -17.71 2.03 -4.50
CA ALA A 43 -16.52 2.86 -4.67
C ALA A 43 -15.29 2.29 -3.93
N LEU A 44 -15.49 1.74 -2.72
CA LEU A 44 -14.40 1.21 -1.90
C LEU A 44 -13.79 -0.09 -2.44
N LYS A 45 -14.48 -0.84 -3.29
CA LYS A 45 -13.90 -2.02 -3.97
C LYS A 45 -12.73 -1.63 -4.88
N HIS A 46 -12.74 -0.42 -5.43
CA HIS A 46 -11.72 0.09 -6.34
C HIS A 46 -10.51 0.70 -5.62
N ILE A 47 -10.57 0.83 -4.28
CA ILE A 47 -9.54 1.53 -3.50
C ILE A 47 -8.84 0.59 -2.54
N TYR A 48 -7.52 0.55 -2.58
CA TYR A 48 -6.70 -0.10 -1.57
C TYR A 48 -5.76 0.90 -0.90
N PHE A 49 -5.75 0.92 0.43
CA PHE A 49 -4.84 1.75 1.21
C PHE A 49 -3.87 0.90 2.03
N SER A 50 -2.62 0.93 1.65
CA SER A 50 -1.52 0.26 2.32
C SER A 50 -0.89 1.15 3.37
N ARG A 51 -1.04 0.78 4.64
CA ARG A 51 -0.42 1.44 5.79
C ARG A 51 0.62 0.55 6.45
N GLU A 52 1.53 1.17 7.19
CA GLU A 52 2.48 0.45 8.02
C GLU A 52 1.76 -0.52 8.98
N ILE A 53 2.16 -1.78 8.94
CA ILE A 53 1.69 -2.80 9.89
C ILE A 53 2.47 -2.63 11.19
N ASN A 54 1.77 -2.31 12.29
CA ASN A 54 2.37 -2.37 13.62
C ASN A 54 2.40 -3.83 14.11
N PRO A 55 3.58 -4.47 14.15
CA PRO A 55 3.70 -5.88 14.52
C PRO A 55 3.32 -6.15 15.98
N ASN A 56 3.32 -5.12 16.84
CA ASN A 56 2.94 -5.22 18.25
C ASN A 56 1.46 -4.96 18.50
N SER A 57 0.69 -4.64 17.46
CA SER A 57 -0.75 -4.46 17.55
C SER A 57 -1.42 -5.78 17.97
N THR A 58 -2.43 -5.71 18.84
CA THR A 58 -3.25 -6.87 19.25
C THR A 58 -3.91 -7.57 18.06
N VAL A 59 -4.21 -6.82 17.00
CA VAL A 59 -4.82 -7.35 15.75
C VAL A 59 -3.90 -8.34 15.06
N TYR A 60 -2.59 -8.07 15.03
CA TYR A 60 -1.61 -8.86 14.26
C TYR A 60 -0.75 -9.78 15.11
N SER A 61 -0.69 -9.57 16.43
CA SER A 61 0.31 -10.21 17.32
C SER A 61 0.30 -11.74 17.28
N GLY A 62 -0.86 -12.35 17.07
CA GLY A 62 -1.04 -13.80 17.01
C GLY A 62 -0.86 -14.39 15.60
N LEU A 63 -0.99 -13.60 14.56
CA LEU A 63 -1.05 -14.06 13.18
C LEU A 63 0.33 -14.39 12.59
N LYS A 64 0.36 -15.39 11.73
CA LYS A 64 1.46 -15.62 10.79
C LYS A 64 1.20 -14.88 9.49
N VAL A 65 2.26 -14.60 8.74
CA VAL A 65 2.16 -13.94 7.44
C VAL A 65 1.18 -14.66 6.51
N LYS A 66 1.25 -15.99 6.41
CA LYS A 66 0.31 -16.78 5.59
C LYS A 66 -1.16 -16.64 5.99
N GLU A 67 -1.44 -16.36 7.26
CA GLU A 67 -2.81 -16.17 7.75
C GLU A 67 -3.32 -14.79 7.36
N LEU A 68 -2.48 -13.77 7.44
CA LEU A 68 -2.81 -12.43 6.93
C LEU A 68 -3.08 -12.45 5.42
N LEU A 69 -2.25 -13.14 4.63
CA LEU A 69 -2.47 -13.28 3.19
C LEU A 69 -3.77 -14.02 2.86
N LYS A 70 -4.15 -15.03 3.66
CA LYS A 70 -5.45 -15.71 3.51
C LYS A 70 -6.63 -14.78 3.82
N ILE A 71 -6.50 -13.95 4.84
CA ILE A 71 -7.51 -12.94 5.17
C ILE A 71 -7.65 -11.96 3.99
N ALA A 72 -6.53 -11.43 3.49
CA ALA A 72 -6.54 -10.55 2.33
C ALA A 72 -7.26 -11.19 1.13
N ALA A 73 -6.92 -12.43 0.81
CA ALA A 73 -7.55 -13.19 -0.28
C ALA A 73 -9.06 -13.43 -0.10
N ALA A 74 -9.56 -13.39 1.12
CA ALA A 74 -10.99 -13.57 1.40
C ALA A 74 -11.79 -12.26 1.32
N TYR A 75 -11.13 -11.11 1.53
CA TYR A 75 -11.79 -9.80 1.62
C TYR A 75 -11.55 -8.90 0.41
N LEU A 76 -10.45 -9.11 -0.34
CA LEU A 76 -10.14 -8.30 -1.52
C LEU A 76 -10.75 -8.94 -2.77
N PRO A 77 -11.63 -8.22 -3.50
CA PRO A 77 -12.42 -8.82 -4.58
C PRO A 77 -11.57 -9.34 -5.73
N ASP A 78 -10.51 -8.62 -6.08
CA ASP A 78 -9.66 -8.90 -7.24
C ASP A 78 -8.29 -9.47 -6.85
N TRP A 79 -8.22 -10.14 -5.68
CA TRP A 79 -6.97 -10.68 -5.16
C TRP A 79 -6.23 -11.58 -6.13
N ASP A 80 -5.03 -11.16 -6.53
CA ASP A 80 -4.13 -11.93 -7.38
C ASP A 80 -3.19 -12.80 -6.54
N LYS A 81 -3.56 -14.08 -6.43
CA LYS A 81 -2.78 -15.08 -5.68
C LYS A 81 -1.43 -15.38 -6.33
N GLU A 82 -1.35 -15.35 -7.65
CA GLU A 82 -0.13 -15.65 -8.39
C GLU A 82 0.89 -14.54 -8.19
N MET A 83 0.46 -13.29 -8.32
CA MET A 83 1.28 -12.13 -7.99
C MET A 83 1.76 -12.17 -6.54
N ALA A 84 0.88 -12.42 -5.58
CA ALA A 84 1.26 -12.52 -4.18
C ALA A 84 2.36 -13.58 -3.95
N ASN A 85 2.22 -14.76 -4.55
CA ASN A 85 3.21 -15.84 -4.45
C ASN A 85 4.55 -15.47 -5.11
N SER A 86 4.51 -14.83 -6.28
CA SER A 86 5.72 -14.36 -6.99
C SER A 86 6.47 -13.33 -6.15
N LEU A 87 5.77 -12.37 -5.56
CA LEU A 87 6.37 -11.35 -4.70
C LEU A 87 6.92 -11.93 -3.39
N ILE A 88 6.26 -12.92 -2.79
CA ILE A 88 6.76 -13.65 -1.62
C ILE A 88 8.11 -14.32 -1.93
N GLN A 89 8.22 -14.95 -3.10
CA GLN A 89 9.48 -15.57 -3.55
C GLN A 89 10.55 -14.52 -3.85
N PHE A 90 10.16 -13.45 -4.54
CA PHE A 90 11.05 -12.38 -4.93
C PHE A 90 11.69 -11.66 -3.73
N PHE A 91 10.91 -11.39 -2.69
CA PHE A 91 11.39 -10.77 -1.45
C PHE A 91 11.93 -11.79 -0.43
N HIS A 92 11.99 -13.08 -0.76
CA HIS A 92 12.42 -14.16 0.13
C HIS A 92 11.71 -14.15 1.49
N LEU A 93 10.40 -13.86 1.50
CA LEU A 93 9.63 -13.69 2.72
C LEU A 93 9.21 -15.04 3.32
N ASP A 94 9.57 -15.29 4.59
CA ASP A 94 9.10 -16.49 5.30
C ASP A 94 7.65 -16.32 5.79
N VAL A 95 6.72 -16.89 5.05
CA VAL A 95 5.27 -16.83 5.34
C VAL A 95 4.86 -17.60 6.60
N LYS A 96 5.73 -18.44 7.18
CA LYS A 96 5.47 -19.17 8.43
C LYS A 96 5.77 -18.33 9.67
N LYS A 97 6.51 -17.23 9.50
CA LYS A 97 6.86 -16.31 10.59
C LYS A 97 5.64 -15.62 11.16
N ARG A 98 5.65 -15.37 12.48
CA ARG A 98 4.64 -14.53 13.13
C ARG A 98 4.90 -13.06 12.81
N ILE A 99 3.84 -12.27 12.59
CA ILE A 99 3.94 -10.83 12.29
C ILE A 99 4.69 -10.09 13.40
N SER A 100 4.46 -10.46 14.66
CA SER A 100 5.17 -9.90 15.83
C SER A 100 6.68 -10.16 15.87
N LYS A 101 7.20 -11.01 14.98
CA LYS A 101 8.63 -11.35 14.88
C LYS A 101 9.29 -10.79 13.61
N LEU A 102 8.60 -9.94 12.88
CA LEU A 102 9.10 -9.33 11.65
C LEU A 102 9.90 -8.07 11.97
N SER A 103 10.91 -7.80 11.15
CA SER A 103 11.58 -6.49 11.11
C SER A 103 10.68 -5.47 10.41
N LYS A 104 11.00 -4.18 10.56
CA LYS A 104 10.29 -3.10 9.87
C LYS A 104 10.32 -3.30 8.35
N GLY A 105 11.46 -3.64 7.77
CA GLY A 105 11.57 -3.94 6.34
C GLY A 105 10.70 -5.13 5.90
N MET A 106 10.62 -6.20 6.72
CA MET A 106 9.75 -7.33 6.40
C MET A 106 8.27 -6.96 6.48
N THR A 107 7.86 -6.09 7.40
CA THR A 107 6.47 -5.58 7.42
C THR A 107 6.17 -4.72 6.22
N SER A 108 7.12 -3.88 5.77
CA SER A 108 6.98 -3.11 4.52
C SER A 108 6.85 -4.02 3.29
N MET A 109 7.63 -5.09 3.19
CA MET A 109 7.46 -6.07 2.11
C MET A 109 6.06 -6.69 2.09
N ILE A 110 5.48 -7.00 3.26
CA ILE A 110 4.10 -7.53 3.33
C ILE A 110 3.10 -6.48 2.86
N THR A 111 3.22 -5.23 3.29
CA THR A 111 2.29 -4.16 2.86
C THR A 111 2.36 -3.92 1.36
N ILE A 112 3.55 -4.02 0.76
CA ILE A 112 3.75 -3.98 -0.69
C ILE A 112 3.06 -5.16 -1.38
N ILE A 113 3.25 -6.39 -0.89
CA ILE A 113 2.60 -7.59 -1.45
C ILE A 113 1.08 -7.45 -1.41
N LEU A 114 0.53 -7.02 -0.28
CA LEU A 114 -0.90 -6.81 -0.12
C LEU A 114 -1.43 -5.76 -1.11
N ALA A 115 -0.71 -4.65 -1.28
CA ALA A 115 -1.09 -3.56 -2.16
C ALA A 115 -1.08 -3.95 -3.64
N LEU A 116 -0.01 -4.61 -4.08
CA LEU A 116 0.11 -4.99 -5.49
C LEU A 116 -0.85 -6.14 -5.84
N ALA A 117 -0.94 -7.16 -4.98
CA ALA A 117 -1.83 -8.29 -5.19
C ALA A 117 -3.31 -7.99 -4.94
N SER A 118 -3.66 -6.85 -4.36
CA SER A 118 -5.05 -6.40 -4.23
C SER A 118 -5.72 -6.15 -5.56
N LYS A 119 -4.93 -5.80 -6.58
CA LYS A 119 -5.40 -5.40 -7.93
C LYS A 119 -6.41 -4.25 -7.92
N ALA A 120 -6.51 -3.51 -6.83
CA ALA A 120 -7.38 -2.34 -6.74
C ALA A 120 -6.96 -1.26 -7.74
N GLU A 121 -7.92 -0.64 -8.41
CA GLU A 121 -7.73 0.38 -9.44
C GLU A 121 -6.95 1.60 -8.91
N PHE A 122 -7.28 2.01 -7.68
CA PHE A 122 -6.60 3.08 -6.96
C PHE A 122 -5.87 2.49 -5.74
N THR A 123 -4.56 2.50 -5.78
CA THR A 123 -3.73 1.94 -4.71
C THR A 123 -2.91 3.03 -4.06
N PHE A 124 -3.18 3.28 -2.78
CA PHE A 124 -2.46 4.27 -1.97
C PHE A 124 -1.42 3.58 -1.11
N LEU A 125 -0.16 4.00 -1.23
CA LEU A 125 1.01 3.45 -0.55
C LEU A 125 1.57 4.51 0.40
N ASP A 126 1.41 4.30 1.71
CA ASP A 126 1.90 5.25 2.71
C ASP A 126 3.29 4.86 3.20
N GLU A 127 4.31 5.64 2.79
CA GLU A 127 5.73 5.43 3.10
C GLU A 127 6.19 3.96 2.86
N PRO A 128 5.93 3.36 1.68
CA PRO A 128 6.09 1.92 1.46
C PRO A 128 7.52 1.42 1.63
N VAL A 129 8.52 2.29 1.45
CA VAL A 129 9.94 1.93 1.53
C VAL A 129 10.54 2.10 2.92
N ALA A 130 9.71 2.49 3.91
CA ALA A 130 10.18 2.69 5.28
C ALA A 130 10.78 1.39 5.86
N GLY A 131 12.06 1.45 6.25
CA GLY A 131 12.79 0.31 6.82
C GLY A 131 13.32 -0.71 5.81
N LEU A 132 13.14 -0.49 4.51
CA LEU A 132 13.81 -1.27 3.46
C LEU A 132 15.27 -0.78 3.31
N ASP A 133 16.17 -1.70 3.02
CA ASP A 133 17.50 -1.36 2.55
C ASP A 133 17.46 -0.89 1.07
N VAL A 134 18.60 -0.40 0.57
CA VAL A 134 18.70 0.17 -0.79
C VAL A 134 18.28 -0.85 -1.85
N VAL A 135 18.71 -2.10 -1.71
CA VAL A 135 18.41 -3.16 -2.70
C VAL A 135 16.91 -3.46 -2.72
N ALA A 136 16.30 -3.60 -1.55
CA ALA A 136 14.87 -3.86 -1.44
C ALA A 136 14.01 -2.69 -1.94
N ARG A 137 14.47 -1.43 -1.78
CA ARG A 137 13.80 -0.25 -2.36
C ARG A 137 13.83 -0.27 -3.89
N GLU A 138 15.00 -0.51 -4.49
CA GLU A 138 15.13 -0.63 -5.95
C GLU A 138 14.25 -1.76 -6.49
N GLN A 139 14.21 -2.89 -5.80
CA GLN A 139 13.33 -4.00 -6.13
C GLN A 139 11.86 -3.59 -6.10
N PHE A 140 11.43 -2.86 -5.06
CA PHE A 140 10.06 -2.36 -4.95
C PHE A 140 9.72 -1.42 -6.10
N TYR A 141 10.56 -0.41 -6.38
CA TYR A 141 10.28 0.55 -7.45
C TYR A 141 10.18 -0.11 -8.83
N ARG A 142 11.04 -1.10 -9.08
CA ARG A 142 10.98 -1.89 -10.32
C ARG A 142 9.65 -2.64 -10.45
N VAL A 143 9.26 -3.38 -9.42
CA VAL A 143 8.00 -4.14 -9.44
C VAL A 143 6.78 -3.22 -9.54
N LEU A 144 6.82 -2.06 -8.88
CA LEU A 144 5.74 -1.07 -8.97
C LEU A 144 5.60 -0.51 -10.39
N LEU A 145 6.72 -0.20 -11.04
CA LEU A 145 6.74 0.32 -12.41
C LEU A 145 6.27 -0.75 -13.41
N GLU A 146 6.71 -2.00 -13.26
CA GLU A 146 6.26 -3.13 -14.06
C GLU A 146 4.74 -3.30 -13.94
N GLU A 147 4.21 -3.35 -12.72
CA GLU A 147 2.77 -3.47 -12.47
C GLU A 147 1.97 -2.28 -13.01
N PHE A 148 2.47 -1.05 -12.86
CA PHE A 148 1.84 0.14 -13.43
C PHE A 148 1.76 0.05 -14.95
N THR A 149 2.85 -0.35 -15.60
CA THR A 149 2.92 -0.45 -17.06
C THR A 149 1.98 -1.52 -17.61
N GLU A 150 1.87 -2.65 -16.91
CA GLU A 150 1.05 -3.77 -17.34
C GLU A 150 -0.46 -3.57 -17.08
N SER A 151 -0.80 -2.98 -15.94
CA SER A 151 -2.20 -2.90 -15.50
C SER A 151 -2.86 -1.56 -15.79
N GLY A 152 -2.09 -0.47 -15.94
CA GLY A 152 -2.60 0.89 -16.06
C GLY A 152 -3.30 1.42 -14.79
N ARG A 153 -3.16 0.74 -13.64
CA ARG A 153 -3.74 1.17 -12.36
C ARG A 153 -3.13 2.47 -11.87
N THR A 154 -3.87 3.19 -11.04
CA THR A 154 -3.40 4.41 -10.42
C THR A 154 -2.74 4.11 -9.08
N PHE A 155 -1.49 4.53 -8.94
CA PHE A 155 -0.75 4.47 -7.69
C PHE A 155 -0.47 5.86 -7.14
N VAL A 156 -0.71 6.05 -5.84
CA VAL A 156 -0.30 7.24 -5.09
C VAL A 156 0.68 6.79 -4.02
N VAL A 157 1.93 7.24 -4.11
CA VAL A 157 2.99 6.86 -3.17
C VAL A 157 3.35 8.06 -2.32
N SER A 158 3.12 7.96 -1.01
CA SER A 158 3.61 8.98 -0.10
C SER A 158 5.08 8.76 0.24
N THR A 159 5.86 9.81 0.22
CA THR A 159 7.26 9.76 0.64
C THR A 159 7.74 11.13 1.15
N HIS A 160 8.77 11.09 1.98
CA HIS A 160 9.56 12.27 2.36
C HIS A 160 10.94 12.29 1.70
N ILE A 161 11.27 11.27 0.90
CA ILE A 161 12.56 11.10 0.21
C ILE A 161 12.33 11.34 -1.29
N ILE A 162 12.54 12.59 -1.72
CA ILE A 162 12.25 13.01 -3.10
C ILE A 162 13.24 12.40 -4.10
N GLU A 163 14.52 12.36 -3.72
CA GLU A 163 15.62 12.01 -4.62
C GLU A 163 15.59 10.56 -5.11
N GLU A 164 15.04 9.64 -4.31
CA GLU A 164 15.00 8.22 -4.64
C GLU A 164 13.83 7.83 -5.57
N ALA A 165 12.84 8.69 -5.69
CA ALA A 165 11.60 8.37 -6.39
C ALA A 165 11.23 9.39 -7.48
N ALA A 166 12.11 10.36 -7.75
CA ALA A 166 11.83 11.44 -8.71
C ALA A 166 11.54 10.91 -10.12
N ASP A 167 12.24 9.85 -10.54
CA ASP A 167 12.08 9.25 -11.87
C ASP A 167 10.85 8.31 -11.96
N LEU A 168 10.21 8.02 -10.83
CA LEU A 168 9.04 7.14 -10.77
C LEU A 168 7.72 7.89 -10.99
N PHE A 169 7.66 9.17 -10.61
CA PHE A 169 6.42 9.92 -10.57
C PHE A 169 6.16 10.69 -11.87
N GLU A 170 4.96 10.49 -12.43
CA GLU A 170 4.46 11.30 -13.55
C GLU A 170 4.03 12.69 -13.07
N GLU A 171 3.47 12.76 -11.87
CA GLU A 171 3.04 13.99 -11.23
C GLU A 171 3.33 13.95 -9.73
N VAL A 172 3.47 15.14 -9.13
CA VAL A 172 3.79 15.29 -7.71
C VAL A 172 2.83 16.25 -7.04
N ILE A 173 2.30 15.83 -5.89
CA ILE A 173 1.47 16.62 -5.00
C ILE A 173 2.29 16.95 -3.76
N PHE A 174 2.45 18.24 -3.46
CA PHE A 174 3.16 18.72 -2.28
C PHE A 174 2.18 19.09 -1.17
N LEU A 175 2.48 18.63 0.07
CA LEU A 175 1.79 18.98 1.30
C LEU A 175 2.70 19.76 2.25
#